data_d04c4fc23db4963e0ae57e2d33e57d8e
#
_entry.id   d04c4fc23db4963e0ae57e2d33e57d8e
#
_cell.length_a   1.000
_cell.length_b   1.000
_cell.length_c   1.000
_cell.angle_alpha   90.00
_cell.angle_beta   90.00
_cell.angle_gamma   90.00
#
_symmetry.space_group_name_H-M   'P 1'
#
loop_
_entity.id
_entity.type
_entity.pdbx_description
1 polymer ?
#
loop_
_entity_poly.entity_id
_entity_poly.type
_entity_poly.pdbx_seq_one_letter_code
_entity_poly.pdbx_strand_id
1 'polypeptide(L)'
;GTDVWLNTPLRPFEASGTSGMSANANGALHLSTFDGWTVEGTFPGINGYTVEYPELDDDMPWEERHWKDHECMMDIIENQIIPTYYNNKQEWARMMRQAIRTAEAYFNSDRMVIEYYNRLSKPIAHDDCSAGEKKKELNISETPTFDAWTYSNIK
;
A
#
# COMPACT_ATOMS: atom_id res chain seq x y z
N GLY A 1 14.78 13.39 6.68
CA GLY A 1 13.69 12.61 7.18
C GLY A 1 12.37 13.25 6.83
N THR A 2 11.41 12.41 6.57
CA THR A 2 10.01 12.78 6.31
C THR A 2 9.16 11.96 7.26
N ASP A 3 8.26 12.61 8.00
CA ASP A 3 7.35 11.92 8.92
C ASP A 3 6.03 11.53 8.22
N VAL A 4 5.55 12.39 7.32
CA VAL A 4 4.35 12.16 6.50
C VAL A 4 4.70 12.37 5.03
N TRP A 5 4.29 11.42 4.19
CA TRP A 5 4.38 11.53 2.74
C TRP A 5 3.00 11.86 2.18
N LEU A 6 2.83 13.11 1.74
CA LEU A 6 1.60 13.57 1.13
C LEU A 6 1.60 13.31 -0.37
N ASN A 7 0.56 12.64 -0.86
CA ASN A 7 0.34 12.37 -2.27
C ASN A 7 -1.12 12.64 -2.63
N THR A 8 -1.36 13.45 -3.65
CA THR A 8 -2.70 13.90 -4.03
C THR A 8 -2.97 13.67 -5.51
N PRO A 9 -2.88 12.41 -6.00
CA PRO A 9 -3.23 12.12 -7.38
C PRO A 9 -4.72 12.41 -7.63
N LEU A 10 -5.02 12.82 -8.86
CA LEU A 10 -6.39 12.95 -9.30
C LEU A 10 -6.96 11.56 -9.63
N ARG A 11 -7.93 11.13 -8.86
CA ARG A 11 -8.61 9.85 -9.07
C ARG A 11 -9.44 9.87 -10.38
N PRO A 12 -9.45 8.80 -11.21
CA PRO A 12 -8.81 7.48 -11.02
C PRO A 12 -7.49 7.33 -11.82
N PHE A 13 -6.65 8.33 -11.91
CA PHE A 13 -5.51 8.35 -12.84
C PHE A 13 -4.19 7.85 -12.24
N GLU A 14 -4.15 7.52 -10.96
CA GLU A 14 -2.98 6.93 -10.32
C GLU A 14 -3.01 5.41 -10.45
N ALA A 15 -2.18 4.87 -11.34
CA ALA A 15 -2.16 3.42 -11.58
C ALA A 15 -1.52 2.61 -10.43
N SER A 16 -0.53 3.16 -9.74
CA SER A 16 0.17 2.49 -8.64
C SER A 16 0.74 3.46 -7.62
N GLY A 17 1.77 4.27 -7.94
CA GLY A 17 2.36 5.24 -7.02
C GLY A 17 3.42 4.64 -6.09
N THR A 18 4.59 4.27 -6.64
CA THR A 18 5.67 3.62 -5.88
C THR A 18 6.34 4.51 -4.82
N SER A 19 6.17 5.84 -4.91
CA SER A 19 6.73 6.78 -3.94
C SER A 19 6.16 6.59 -2.53
N GLY A 20 4.86 6.33 -2.42
CA GLY A 20 4.21 6.01 -1.14
C GLY A 20 4.67 4.67 -0.55
N MET A 21 4.89 3.66 -1.38
CA MET A 21 5.48 2.38 -0.95
C MET A 21 6.87 2.60 -0.36
N SER A 22 7.71 3.39 -1.04
CA SER A 22 9.05 3.73 -0.57
C SER A 22 9.01 4.53 0.73
N ALA A 23 8.08 5.47 0.86
CA ALA A 23 7.88 6.22 2.08
C ALA A 23 7.52 5.30 3.26
N ASN A 24 6.55 4.40 3.08
CA ASN A 24 6.16 3.43 4.10
C ASN A 24 7.30 2.48 4.48
N ALA A 25 8.09 2.00 3.50
CA ALA A 25 9.26 1.17 3.76
C ALA A 25 10.31 1.87 4.65
N ASN A 26 10.35 3.20 4.62
CA ASN A 26 11.21 4.03 5.46
C ASN A 26 10.51 4.57 6.72
N GLY A 27 9.30 4.13 7.00
CA GLY A 27 8.55 4.48 8.19
C GLY A 27 7.83 5.83 8.14
N ALA A 28 7.84 6.54 7.02
CA ALA A 28 6.99 7.70 6.83
C ALA A 28 5.55 7.25 6.61
N LEU A 29 4.59 7.91 7.29
CA LEU A 29 3.19 7.58 7.10
C LEU A 29 2.66 8.21 5.82
N HIS A 30 1.94 7.43 5.02
CA HIS A 30 1.37 7.90 3.78
C HIS A 30 0.00 8.56 4.02
N LEU A 31 -0.19 9.78 3.54
CA LEU A 31 -1.49 10.45 3.40
C LEU A 31 -1.75 10.64 1.91
N SER A 32 -2.78 10.01 1.40
CA SER A 32 -3.08 10.06 -0.04
C SER A 32 -4.58 10.09 -0.32
N THR A 33 -4.94 10.62 -1.48
CA THR A 33 -6.24 10.31 -2.08
C THR A 33 -6.37 8.81 -2.30
N PHE A 34 -7.60 8.29 -2.23
CA PHE A 34 -7.88 6.85 -2.30
C PHE A 34 -7.79 6.35 -3.75
N ASP A 35 -6.55 6.16 -4.23
CA ASP A 35 -6.24 5.73 -5.59
C ASP A 35 -4.89 4.97 -5.63
N GLY A 36 -4.64 4.25 -6.71
CA GLY A 36 -3.43 3.47 -6.91
C GLY A 36 -3.19 2.42 -5.83
N TRP A 37 -1.95 2.26 -5.38
CA TRP A 37 -1.58 1.28 -4.34
C TRP A 37 -2.21 1.58 -2.98
N THR A 38 -2.64 2.83 -2.74
CA THR A 38 -3.29 3.23 -1.49
C THR A 38 -4.55 2.39 -1.21
N VAL A 39 -5.29 2.05 -2.26
CA VAL A 39 -6.48 1.18 -2.19
C VAL A 39 -6.14 -0.21 -1.66
N GLU A 40 -4.95 -0.71 -1.96
CA GLU A 40 -4.50 -2.05 -1.57
C GLU A 40 -3.70 -2.06 -0.26
N GLY A 41 -2.91 -1.03 0.00
CA GLY A 41 -1.87 -1.07 1.01
C GLY A 41 -1.98 -0.06 2.14
N THR A 42 -2.89 0.91 2.08
CA THR A 42 -3.06 1.90 3.15
C THR A 42 -4.34 1.64 3.94
N PHE A 43 -4.20 1.47 5.23
CA PHE A 43 -5.29 1.24 6.18
C PHE A 43 -5.35 2.43 7.14
N PRO A 44 -6.39 3.29 7.04
CA PRO A 44 -6.49 4.51 7.83
C PRO A 44 -6.35 4.26 9.34
N GLY A 45 -5.50 5.05 10.01
CA GLY A 45 -5.22 4.92 11.44
C GLY A 45 -4.38 3.70 11.83
N ILE A 46 -3.98 2.86 10.87
CA ILE A 46 -3.14 1.68 11.13
C ILE A 46 -1.72 1.88 10.59
N ASN A 47 -1.58 2.21 9.32
CA ASN A 47 -0.28 2.38 8.65
C ASN A 47 -0.20 3.63 7.76
N GLY A 48 -1.23 4.46 7.77
CA GLY A 48 -1.32 5.68 6.99
C GLY A 48 -2.70 6.31 7.10
N TYR A 49 -3.02 7.18 6.15
CA TYR A 49 -4.27 7.92 6.08
C TYR A 49 -4.73 8.01 4.62
N THR A 50 -6.05 7.96 4.41
CA THR A 50 -6.66 8.08 3.08
C THR A 50 -7.66 9.23 3.06
N VAL A 51 -7.63 10.01 1.99
CA VAL A 51 -8.67 11.00 1.69
C VAL A 51 -9.83 10.25 1.06
N GLU A 52 -10.82 9.93 1.89
CA GLU A 52 -12.00 9.14 1.52
C GLU A 52 -13.21 9.67 2.29
N TYR A 53 -14.31 9.81 1.62
CA TYR A 53 -15.57 10.31 2.20
C TYR A 53 -16.76 9.59 1.54
N PRO A 54 -17.94 9.51 2.22
CA PRO A 54 -19.07 8.69 1.77
C PRO A 54 -19.60 9.03 0.37
N GLU A 55 -19.51 10.31 -0.02
CA GLU A 55 -19.99 10.80 -1.31
C GLU A 55 -18.93 10.71 -2.42
N LEU A 56 -17.78 10.07 -2.16
CA LEU A 56 -16.73 9.94 -3.16
C LEU A 56 -17.21 9.05 -4.31
N ASP A 57 -17.39 9.67 -5.47
CA ASP A 57 -17.84 9.07 -6.71
C ASP A 57 -16.91 9.49 -7.86
N ASP A 58 -16.62 8.56 -8.76
CA ASP A 58 -15.78 8.83 -9.92
C ASP A 58 -16.48 9.75 -10.95
N ASP A 59 -17.81 9.80 -10.91
CA ASP A 59 -18.62 10.70 -11.77
C ASP A 59 -18.80 12.11 -11.17
N MET A 60 -18.32 12.36 -9.95
CA MET A 60 -18.41 13.67 -9.32
C MET A 60 -17.65 14.73 -10.12
N PRO A 61 -18.23 15.95 -10.33
CA PRO A 61 -17.53 17.04 -10.98
C PRO A 61 -16.19 17.32 -10.30
N TRP A 62 -15.14 17.52 -11.10
CA TRP A 62 -13.77 17.58 -10.57
C TRP A 62 -13.56 18.78 -9.61
N GLU A 63 -14.25 19.90 -9.84
CA GLU A 63 -14.19 21.07 -8.95
C GLU A 63 -14.79 20.77 -7.57
N GLU A 64 -15.93 20.06 -7.53
CA GLU A 64 -16.55 19.64 -6.27
C GLU A 64 -15.67 18.62 -5.55
N ARG A 65 -15.13 17.62 -6.28
CA ARG A 65 -14.20 16.64 -5.74
C ARG A 65 -12.97 17.31 -5.16
N HIS A 66 -12.38 18.25 -5.87
CA HIS A 66 -11.19 18.97 -5.43
C HIS A 66 -11.40 19.67 -4.09
N TRP A 67 -12.56 20.31 -3.89
CA TRP A 67 -12.90 20.95 -2.62
C TRP A 67 -13.13 19.93 -1.50
N LYS A 68 -13.84 18.84 -1.76
CA LYS A 68 -14.08 17.78 -0.78
C LYS A 68 -12.81 17.05 -0.39
N ASP A 69 -11.94 16.75 -1.36
CA ASP A 69 -10.62 16.18 -1.11
C ASP A 69 -9.79 17.09 -0.21
N HIS A 70 -9.80 18.40 -0.48
CA HIS A 70 -9.11 19.39 0.34
C HIS A 70 -9.65 19.42 1.76
N GLU A 71 -10.97 19.55 1.94
CA GLU A 71 -11.61 19.58 3.27
C GLU A 71 -11.31 18.31 4.06
N CYS A 72 -11.47 17.14 3.46
CA CYS A 72 -11.17 15.86 4.07
C CYS A 72 -9.68 15.73 4.45
N MET A 73 -8.79 16.13 3.56
CA MET A 73 -7.34 16.12 3.81
C MET A 73 -6.96 17.02 4.97
N MET A 74 -7.51 18.23 5.03
CA MET A 74 -7.25 19.17 6.12
C MET A 74 -7.80 18.66 7.45
N ASP A 75 -8.99 18.05 7.46
CA ASP A 75 -9.54 17.43 8.66
C ASP A 75 -8.63 16.30 9.18
N ILE A 76 -8.12 15.45 8.29
CA ILE A 76 -7.18 14.39 8.66
C ILE A 76 -5.89 14.98 9.24
N ILE A 77 -5.34 16.03 8.63
CA ILE A 77 -4.12 16.66 9.12
C ILE A 77 -4.34 17.27 10.50
N GLU A 78 -5.38 18.08 10.66
CA GLU A 78 -5.63 18.84 11.89
C GLU A 78 -6.11 17.97 13.05
N ASN A 79 -7.00 17.01 12.77
CA ASN A 79 -7.68 16.25 13.82
C ASN A 79 -7.11 14.84 14.06
N GLN A 80 -6.26 14.32 13.16
CA GLN A 80 -5.68 13.00 13.33
C GLN A 80 -4.15 13.03 13.32
N ILE A 81 -3.51 13.59 12.30
CA ILE A 81 -2.05 13.54 12.14
C ILE A 81 -1.37 14.38 13.22
N ILE A 82 -1.70 15.67 13.30
CA ILE A 82 -1.06 16.59 14.25
C ILE A 82 -1.23 16.12 15.69
N PRO A 83 -2.44 15.79 16.17
CA PRO A 83 -2.61 15.32 17.54
C PRO A 83 -1.85 14.00 17.81
N THR A 84 -1.87 13.05 16.89
CA THR A 84 -1.16 11.78 17.07
C THR A 84 0.34 11.99 17.09
N TYR A 85 0.87 12.80 16.18
CA TYR A 85 2.30 13.08 16.09
C TYR A 85 2.84 13.78 17.35
N TYR A 86 2.16 14.81 17.84
CA TYR A 86 2.65 15.60 18.97
C TYR A 86 2.28 15.02 20.33
N ASN A 87 1.09 14.45 20.47
CA ASN A 87 0.55 14.09 21.77
C ASN A 87 0.55 12.56 22.03
N ASN A 88 0.72 11.71 20.99
CA ASN A 88 0.69 10.25 21.13
C ASN A 88 1.84 9.57 20.38
N LYS A 89 3.06 9.75 20.87
CA LYS A 89 4.27 9.19 20.26
C LYS A 89 4.26 7.66 20.19
N GLN A 90 3.59 6.98 21.10
CA GLN A 90 3.50 5.52 21.09
C GLN A 90 2.64 5.04 19.92
N GLU A 91 1.52 5.69 19.69
CA GLU A 91 0.64 5.39 18.56
C GLU A 91 1.31 5.72 17.24
N TRP A 92 1.98 6.88 17.14
CA TRP A 92 2.78 7.22 15.98
C TRP A 92 3.80 6.14 15.63
N ALA A 93 4.59 5.72 16.62
CA ALA A 93 5.58 4.66 16.45
C ALA A 93 4.95 3.29 16.11
N ARG A 94 3.73 3.01 16.60
CA ARG A 94 2.97 1.82 16.21
C ARG A 94 2.62 1.87 14.72
N MET A 95 2.08 2.99 14.26
CA MET A 95 1.71 3.19 12.85
C MET A 95 2.93 3.09 11.94
N MET A 96 4.06 3.72 12.29
CA MET A 96 5.32 3.60 11.55
C MET A 96 5.76 2.14 11.38
N ARG A 97 5.71 1.35 12.45
CA ARG A 97 6.04 -0.08 12.37
C ARG A 97 5.09 -0.86 11.47
N GLN A 98 3.81 -0.51 11.46
CA GLN A 98 2.85 -1.15 10.57
C GLN A 98 3.07 -0.73 9.11
N ALA A 99 3.43 0.53 8.85
CA ALA A 99 3.80 0.99 7.51
C ALA A 99 4.99 0.19 6.96
N ILE A 100 6.08 0.08 7.74
CA ILE A 100 7.25 -0.72 7.36
C ILE A 100 6.87 -2.18 7.10
N ARG A 101 6.11 -2.81 8.00
CA ARG A 101 5.69 -4.21 7.85
C ARG A 101 4.86 -4.44 6.59
N THR A 102 3.94 -3.53 6.27
CA THR A 102 3.13 -3.62 5.05
C THR A 102 4.02 -3.56 3.81
N ALA A 103 4.97 -2.62 3.77
CA ALA A 103 5.88 -2.48 2.66
C ALA A 103 6.79 -3.72 2.51
N GLU A 104 7.41 -4.17 3.60
CA GLU A 104 8.31 -5.32 3.59
C GLU A 104 7.61 -6.64 3.26
N ALA A 105 6.41 -6.86 3.76
CA ALA A 105 5.74 -8.13 3.58
C ALA A 105 5.07 -8.27 2.20
N TYR A 106 4.54 -7.16 1.66
CA TYR A 106 3.69 -7.24 0.47
C TYR A 106 4.18 -6.40 -0.71
N PHE A 107 4.67 -5.19 -0.48
CA PHE A 107 5.07 -4.27 -1.54
C PHE A 107 6.59 -4.23 -1.75
N ASN A 108 7.19 -5.41 -1.93
CA ASN A 108 8.62 -5.57 -2.17
C ASN A 108 8.90 -6.26 -3.51
N SER A 109 10.11 -6.05 -4.02
CA SER A 109 10.53 -6.59 -5.31
C SER A 109 10.68 -8.12 -5.32
N ASP A 110 11.03 -8.72 -4.20
CA ASP A 110 11.25 -10.16 -4.11
C ASP A 110 9.94 -10.91 -4.33
N ARG A 111 8.86 -10.47 -3.66
CA ARG A 111 7.52 -11.01 -3.89
C ARG A 111 7.08 -10.80 -5.35
N MET A 112 7.29 -9.60 -5.88
CA MET A 112 6.93 -9.28 -7.27
C MET A 112 7.61 -10.24 -8.26
N VAL A 113 8.91 -10.44 -8.13
CA VAL A 113 9.67 -11.35 -9.01
C VAL A 113 9.19 -12.79 -8.88
N ILE A 114 8.94 -13.24 -7.65
CA ILE A 114 8.42 -14.60 -7.41
C ILE A 114 7.05 -14.79 -8.04
N GLU A 115 6.14 -13.81 -7.89
CA GLU A 115 4.81 -13.90 -8.49
C GLU A 115 4.87 -13.87 -10.03
N TYR A 116 5.70 -13.01 -10.62
CA TYR A 116 5.91 -13.01 -12.07
C TYR A 116 6.44 -14.35 -12.56
N TYR A 117 7.47 -14.88 -11.90
CA TYR A 117 7.99 -16.20 -12.26
C TYR A 117 6.91 -17.28 -12.18
N ASN A 118 6.14 -17.32 -11.11
CA ASN A 118 5.09 -18.33 -10.92
C ASN A 118 3.95 -18.20 -11.92
N ARG A 119 3.57 -16.96 -12.29
CA ARG A 119 2.44 -16.72 -13.21
C ARG A 119 2.83 -16.84 -14.68
N LEU A 120 4.03 -16.41 -15.05
CA LEU A 120 4.44 -16.30 -16.45
C LEU A 120 5.30 -17.47 -16.91
N SER A 121 6.12 -18.09 -16.04
CA SER A 121 7.09 -19.11 -16.43
C SER A 121 6.56 -20.53 -16.27
N LYS A 122 5.62 -20.79 -15.38
CA LYS A 122 5.05 -22.14 -15.19
C LYS A 122 4.31 -22.71 -16.42
N PRO A 123 3.53 -21.94 -17.18
CA PRO A 123 2.88 -22.47 -18.38
C PRO A 123 3.84 -22.82 -19.50
N ILE A 124 4.98 -22.12 -19.61
CA ILE A 124 5.96 -22.32 -20.69
C ILE A 124 6.85 -23.55 -20.43
N ALA A 125 7.05 -23.92 -19.17
CA ALA A 125 7.91 -25.06 -18.81
C ALA A 125 7.27 -26.41 -19.07
N HIS A 126 5.98 -26.48 -19.40
CA HIS A 126 5.28 -27.77 -19.62
C HIS A 126 5.29 -28.29 -21.06
N ASP A 127 5.58 -27.47 -22.08
CA ASP A 127 5.44 -27.89 -23.46
C ASP A 127 6.76 -28.23 -24.21
N ASP A 128 7.96 -27.86 -23.71
CA ASP A 128 9.16 -27.96 -24.57
C ASP A 128 10.47 -28.46 -23.94
N CYS A 129 10.48 -29.08 -22.78
CA CYS A 129 11.72 -29.61 -22.21
C CYS A 129 11.69 -31.11 -21.95
N SER A 130 11.76 -31.89 -23.01
CA SER A 130 12.24 -33.29 -22.98
C SER A 130 13.77 -33.36 -23.08
N ALA A 131 14.50 -32.72 -22.17
CA ALA A 131 15.95 -32.93 -22.02
C ALA A 131 16.35 -32.63 -20.55
N GLY A 132 16.50 -33.68 -19.83
CA GLY A 132 17.32 -34.09 -18.72
C GLY A 132 18.12 -33.04 -17.93
N GLU A 133 17.52 -32.05 -17.31
CA GLU A 133 18.13 -31.37 -16.17
C GLU A 133 17.11 -31.22 -15.04
N LYS A 134 17.38 -31.90 -13.92
CA LYS A 134 16.63 -31.76 -12.69
C LYS A 134 16.77 -30.30 -12.22
N LYS A 135 15.80 -29.43 -12.54
CA LYS A 135 15.66 -28.13 -11.90
C LYS A 135 15.43 -28.38 -10.41
N LYS A 136 16.30 -27.85 -9.57
CA LYS A 136 16.04 -27.69 -8.13
C LYS A 136 14.73 -26.94 -8.02
N GLU A 137 13.67 -27.60 -7.59
CA GLU A 137 12.44 -26.92 -7.20
C GLU A 137 12.80 -25.95 -6.08
N LEU A 138 12.73 -24.66 -6.38
CA LEU A 138 12.67 -23.65 -5.33
C LEU A 138 11.34 -23.90 -4.61
N ASN A 139 11.43 -24.50 -3.45
CA ASN A 139 10.27 -24.75 -2.59
C ASN A 139 9.89 -23.42 -1.95
N ILE A 140 9.22 -22.56 -2.71
CA ILE A 140 8.63 -21.31 -2.23
C ILE A 140 7.27 -21.71 -1.66
N SER A 141 7.32 -22.28 -0.48
CA SER A 141 6.13 -22.56 0.29
C SER A 141 5.52 -21.23 0.76
N GLU A 142 4.33 -20.97 0.26
CA GLU A 142 3.35 -20.06 0.86
C GLU A 142 3.77 -18.60 0.98
N THR A 143 3.72 -17.85 -0.12
CA THR A 143 3.46 -16.41 -0.01
C THR A 143 2.05 -16.24 0.56
N PRO A 144 1.89 -15.61 1.73
CA PRO A 144 0.58 -15.32 2.27
C PRO A 144 -0.23 -14.53 1.24
N THR A 145 -1.46 -14.92 0.99
CA THR A 145 -2.38 -14.06 0.23
C THR A 145 -2.62 -12.78 1.03
N PHE A 146 -2.83 -11.66 0.33
CA PHE A 146 -3.09 -10.36 0.96
C PHE A 146 -4.15 -10.45 2.07
N ASP A 147 -5.23 -11.17 1.84
CA ASP A 147 -6.32 -11.35 2.79
C ASP A 147 -5.89 -12.06 4.09
N ALA A 148 -5.11 -13.13 3.97
CA ALA A 148 -4.59 -13.84 5.13
C ALA A 148 -3.58 -13.00 5.93
N TRP A 149 -2.77 -12.18 5.25
CA TRP A 149 -1.79 -11.31 5.90
C TRP A 149 -2.45 -10.13 6.60
N THR A 150 -3.43 -9.49 5.96
CA THR A 150 -4.13 -8.31 6.49
C THR A 150 -4.84 -8.62 7.80
N TYR A 151 -5.56 -9.74 7.89
CA TYR A 151 -6.32 -10.09 9.08
C TYR A 151 -5.50 -10.69 10.21
N SER A 152 -4.38 -11.34 9.95
CA SER A 152 -3.56 -12.00 10.98
C SER A 152 -2.52 -11.07 11.63
N ASN A 153 -2.10 -10.00 10.97
CA ASN A 153 -1.01 -9.15 11.43
C ASN A 153 -1.45 -7.74 11.92
N ILE A 154 -2.73 -7.41 11.79
CA ILE A 154 -3.30 -6.13 12.25
C ILE A 154 -3.91 -6.21 13.66
N LYS A 155 -4.00 -7.40 14.24
CA LYS A 155 -4.49 -7.61 15.63
C LYS A 155 -3.39 -7.43 16.67
#